data_b40d2e703a0826bad8460a439b07962a
#
_entry.id   b40d2e703a0826bad8460a439b07962a
#
_cell.length_a   1.000
_cell.length_b   1.000
_cell.length_c   1.000
_cell.angle_alpha   90.00
_cell.angle_beta   90.00
_cell.angle_gamma   90.00
#
_symmetry.space_group_name_H-M   'P 1'
#
loop_
_entity.id
_entity.type
_entity.pdbx_description
1 polymer ?
#
loop_
_entity_poly.entity_id
_entity_poly.type
_entity_poly.pdbx_seq_one_letter_code
_entity_poly.pdbx_strand_id
1 'polypeptide(L)'
;MNLQALPYVTPLVVTAVLSIAMIIVALPQRVLPGVRWFFVFMGGLVVWTLAYAAEIVVPGLSAKLLTAKLQYLGIPLVPMAWLAFSAEYSGVSRGSIRTIAAVALFPVLTIVVAWTNELHGLLYSATALTDGEVYQVLDLTYGVWFWLNIAFAYT
;
A
#
# COMPACT_ATOMS: atom_id res chain seq x y z
N MET A 1 19.86 -15.37 4.65
CA MET A 1 19.41 -14.28 3.73
C MET A 1 20.13 -14.50 2.42
N ASN A 2 19.41 -14.74 1.33
CA ASN A 2 20.03 -14.96 0.02
C ASN A 2 20.52 -13.59 -0.51
N LEU A 3 21.85 -13.41 -0.64
CA LEU A 3 22.46 -12.16 -1.14
C LEU A 3 21.95 -11.78 -2.53
N GLN A 4 21.50 -12.75 -3.32
CA GLN A 4 20.91 -12.52 -4.64
C GLN A 4 19.58 -11.78 -4.61
N ALA A 5 18.89 -11.73 -3.47
CA ALA A 5 17.66 -10.95 -3.29
C ALA A 5 17.91 -9.46 -3.04
N LEU A 6 19.15 -9.05 -2.70
CA LEU A 6 19.48 -7.66 -2.38
C LEU A 6 19.10 -6.65 -3.49
N PRO A 7 19.33 -6.90 -4.80
CA PRO A 7 18.94 -5.96 -5.83
C PRO A 7 17.43 -5.66 -5.87
N TYR A 8 16.59 -6.61 -5.43
CA TYR A 8 15.13 -6.45 -5.39
C TYR A 8 14.66 -5.74 -4.11
N VAL A 9 15.33 -6.01 -2.98
CA VAL A 9 14.97 -5.43 -1.66
C VAL A 9 15.49 -4.01 -1.51
N THR A 10 16.70 -3.71 -2.01
CA THR A 10 17.38 -2.41 -1.84
C THR A 10 16.51 -1.22 -2.29
N PRO A 11 15.91 -1.18 -3.50
CA PRO A 11 15.10 -0.04 -3.91
C PRO A 11 13.86 0.16 -3.02
N LEU A 12 13.28 -0.90 -2.49
CA LEU A 12 12.13 -0.83 -1.59
C LEU A 12 12.52 -0.21 -0.24
N VAL A 13 13.65 -0.64 0.32
CA VAL A 13 14.18 -0.08 1.58
C VAL A 13 14.59 1.39 1.37
N VAL A 14 15.25 1.72 0.27
CA VAL A 14 15.61 3.11 -0.06
C VAL A 14 14.36 3.98 -0.15
N THR A 15 13.31 3.51 -0.81
CA THR A 15 12.02 4.23 -0.89
C THR A 15 11.42 4.46 0.49
N ALA A 16 11.43 3.45 1.37
CA ALA A 16 10.95 3.60 2.73
C ALA A 16 11.75 4.64 3.53
N VAL A 17 13.09 4.59 3.44
CA VAL A 17 13.99 5.55 4.11
C VAL A 17 13.76 6.97 3.60
N LEU A 18 13.66 7.16 2.29
CA LEU A 18 13.37 8.47 1.70
C LEU A 18 11.98 8.98 2.12
N SER A 19 10.96 8.11 2.17
CA SER A 19 9.62 8.49 2.62
C SER A 19 9.63 8.92 4.09
N ILE A 20 10.35 8.21 4.97
CA ILE A 20 10.53 8.60 6.37
C ILE A 20 11.28 9.93 6.48
N ALA A 21 12.35 10.12 5.71
CA ALA A 21 13.09 11.40 5.69
C ALA A 21 12.20 12.56 5.26
N MET A 22 11.35 12.37 4.26
CA MET A 22 10.39 13.37 3.80
C MET A 22 9.33 13.70 4.87
N ILE A 23 8.86 12.71 5.63
CA ILE A 23 7.98 12.94 6.77
C ILE A 23 8.69 13.83 7.81
N ILE A 24 9.93 13.50 8.18
CA ILE A 24 10.70 14.26 9.17
C ILE A 24 10.92 15.70 8.72
N VAL A 25 11.30 15.92 7.46
CA VAL A 25 11.50 17.27 6.89
C VAL A 25 10.19 18.07 6.86
N ALA A 26 9.06 17.42 6.62
CA ALA A 26 7.76 18.10 6.56
C ALA A 26 7.12 18.32 7.96
N LEU A 27 7.62 17.68 9.03
CA LEU A 27 7.05 17.85 10.38
C LEU A 27 6.89 19.29 10.87
N PRO A 28 7.86 20.22 10.65
CA PRO A 28 7.68 21.62 11.02
C PRO A 28 6.53 22.31 10.27
N GLN A 29 6.17 21.81 9.10
CA GLN A 29 5.16 22.37 8.19
C GLN A 29 3.77 21.75 8.37
N ARG A 30 3.57 20.94 9.42
CA ARG A 30 2.32 20.19 9.67
C ARG A 30 1.03 20.99 9.71
N VAL A 31 1.14 22.32 9.93
CA VAL A 31 -0.01 23.24 9.96
C VAL A 31 -0.43 23.73 8.58
N LEU A 32 0.40 23.54 7.54
CA LEU A 32 0.08 23.96 6.19
C LEU A 32 -0.98 23.03 5.56
N PRO A 33 -1.81 23.59 4.65
CA PRO A 33 -2.81 22.81 3.94
C PRO A 33 -2.18 21.62 3.19
N GLY A 34 -2.81 20.45 3.26
CA GLY A 34 -2.38 19.23 2.57
C GLY A 34 -1.33 18.40 3.32
N VAL A 35 -0.50 19.00 4.19
CA VAL A 35 0.65 18.27 4.81
C VAL A 35 0.22 17.06 5.63
N ARG A 36 -0.93 17.07 6.26
CA ARG A 36 -1.48 15.88 6.95
C ARG A 36 -1.72 14.71 6.00
N TRP A 37 -2.22 14.98 4.79
CA TRP A 37 -2.43 13.96 3.76
C TRP A 37 -1.12 13.49 3.14
N PHE A 38 -0.13 14.39 3.03
CA PHE A 38 1.23 14.02 2.67
C PHE A 38 1.83 13.01 3.66
N PHE A 39 1.58 13.17 4.97
CA PHE A 39 2.02 12.17 5.96
C PHE A 39 1.32 10.83 5.79
N VAL A 40 0.01 10.83 5.50
CA VAL A 40 -0.72 9.58 5.20
C VAL A 40 -0.18 8.92 3.95
N PHE A 41 0.08 9.69 2.89
CA PHE A 41 0.65 9.23 1.64
C PHE A 41 2.03 8.58 1.84
N MET A 42 2.95 9.30 2.48
CA MET A 42 4.30 8.80 2.76
C MET A 42 4.29 7.60 3.74
N GLY A 43 3.43 7.62 4.75
CA GLY A 43 3.23 6.51 5.67
C GLY A 43 2.71 5.25 4.96
N GLY A 44 1.77 5.42 4.04
CA GLY A 44 1.27 4.34 3.17
C GLY A 44 2.39 3.72 2.32
N LEU A 45 3.25 4.56 1.72
CA LEU A 45 4.42 4.09 0.97
C LEU A 45 5.41 3.31 1.84
N VAL A 46 5.69 3.79 3.06
CA VAL A 46 6.57 3.09 4.01
C VAL A 46 6.04 1.69 4.32
N VAL A 47 4.75 1.60 4.69
CA VAL A 47 4.12 0.32 5.01
C VAL A 47 4.14 -0.61 3.80
N TRP A 48 3.73 -0.12 2.63
CA TRP A 48 3.71 -0.93 1.41
C TRP A 48 5.09 -1.46 1.05
N THR A 49 6.11 -0.57 0.95
CA THR A 49 7.44 -0.96 0.47
C THR A 49 8.17 -1.88 1.45
N LEU A 50 8.03 -1.65 2.77
CA LEU A 50 8.63 -2.54 3.78
C LEU A 50 7.94 -3.90 3.83
N ALA A 51 6.61 -3.96 3.71
CA ALA A 51 5.88 -5.21 3.65
C ALA A 51 6.22 -6.00 2.37
N TYR A 52 6.42 -5.32 1.24
CA TYR A 52 6.85 -5.97 0.01
C TYR A 52 8.32 -6.45 0.10
N ALA A 53 9.21 -5.66 0.68
CA ALA A 53 10.58 -6.10 0.95
C ALA A 53 10.61 -7.34 1.85
N ALA A 54 9.76 -7.39 2.88
CA ALA A 54 9.60 -8.55 3.73
C ALA A 54 9.08 -9.77 2.97
N GLU A 55 8.10 -9.61 2.07
CA GLU A 55 7.57 -10.70 1.23
C GLU A 55 8.66 -11.37 0.38
N ILE A 56 9.60 -10.59 -0.17
CA ILE A 56 10.71 -11.13 -0.95
C ILE A 56 11.60 -12.04 -0.10
N VAL A 57 11.82 -11.67 1.17
CA VAL A 57 12.80 -12.33 2.05
C VAL A 57 12.20 -13.52 2.82
N VAL A 58 10.92 -13.45 3.22
CA VAL A 58 10.30 -14.51 4.03
C VAL A 58 10.04 -15.76 3.21
N PRO A 59 10.34 -16.96 3.75
CA PRO A 59 10.02 -18.22 3.11
C PRO A 59 8.61 -18.70 3.45
N GLY A 60 8.05 -19.51 2.55
CA GLY A 60 6.80 -20.23 2.80
C GLY A 60 5.53 -19.40 2.54
N LEU A 61 4.48 -20.10 2.14
CA LEU A 61 3.23 -19.52 1.67
C LEU A 61 2.54 -18.64 2.73
N SER A 62 2.43 -19.15 3.96
CA SER A 62 1.72 -18.41 5.02
C SER A 62 2.36 -17.09 5.39
N ALA A 63 3.71 -17.05 5.46
CA ALA A 63 4.44 -15.82 5.77
C ALA A 63 4.34 -14.81 4.61
N LYS A 64 4.43 -15.28 3.35
CA LYS A 64 4.24 -14.42 2.17
C LYS A 64 2.82 -13.88 2.07
N LEU A 65 1.80 -14.69 2.34
CA LEU A 65 0.41 -14.22 2.38
C LEU A 65 0.20 -13.17 3.48
N LEU A 66 0.82 -13.34 4.66
CA LEU A 66 0.74 -12.33 5.71
C LEU A 66 1.38 -11.00 5.27
N THR A 67 2.57 -11.05 4.68
CA THR A 67 3.24 -9.84 4.18
C THR A 67 2.49 -9.20 3.02
N ALA A 68 1.88 -9.99 2.13
CA ALA A 68 0.98 -9.48 1.09
C ALA A 68 -0.25 -8.76 1.68
N LYS A 69 -0.85 -9.28 2.75
CA LYS A 69 -1.93 -8.59 3.47
C LYS A 69 -1.47 -7.29 4.13
N LEU A 70 -0.27 -7.28 4.72
CA LEU A 70 0.31 -6.06 5.30
C LEU A 70 0.51 -4.96 4.25
N GLN A 71 0.83 -5.31 3.01
CA GLN A 71 0.91 -4.33 1.91
C GLN A 71 -0.42 -3.60 1.70
N TYR A 72 -1.56 -4.29 1.87
CA TYR A 72 -2.88 -3.67 1.72
C TYR A 72 -3.25 -2.69 2.84
N LEU A 73 -2.45 -2.57 3.89
CA LEU A 73 -2.56 -1.42 4.81
C LEU A 73 -2.06 -0.12 4.17
N GLY A 74 -1.15 -0.20 3.20
CA GLY A 74 -0.57 0.94 2.49
C GLY A 74 -1.18 1.20 1.11
N ILE A 75 -1.31 0.15 0.28
CA ILE A 75 -1.69 0.25 -1.14
C ILE A 75 -2.93 1.14 -1.38
N PRO A 76 -4.09 0.92 -0.74
CA PRO A 76 -5.29 1.71 -1.01
C PRO A 76 -5.26 3.10 -0.39
N LEU A 77 -4.38 3.35 0.60
CA LEU A 77 -4.22 4.67 1.23
C LEU A 77 -3.46 5.64 0.33
N VAL A 78 -2.51 5.15 -0.47
CA VAL A 78 -1.65 5.97 -1.33
C VAL A 78 -2.47 6.83 -2.31
N PRO A 79 -3.32 6.27 -3.20
CA PRO A 79 -4.10 7.08 -4.14
C PRO A 79 -5.10 8.01 -3.43
N MET A 80 -5.77 7.54 -2.36
CA MET A 80 -6.67 8.39 -1.58
C MET A 80 -5.96 9.58 -0.95
N ALA A 81 -4.82 9.33 -0.31
CA ALA A 81 -4.06 10.39 0.36
C ALA A 81 -3.47 11.39 -0.65
N TRP A 82 -3.05 10.91 -1.83
CA TRP A 82 -2.60 11.76 -2.93
C TRP A 82 -3.71 12.67 -3.45
N LEU A 83 -4.91 12.12 -3.66
CA LEU A 83 -6.08 12.90 -4.08
C LEU A 83 -6.45 13.97 -3.04
N ALA A 84 -6.51 13.58 -1.77
CA ALA A 84 -6.83 14.48 -0.68
C ALA A 84 -5.76 15.59 -0.50
N PHE A 85 -4.47 15.23 -0.64
CA PHE A 85 -3.36 16.18 -0.65
C PHE A 85 -3.51 17.18 -1.78
N SER A 86 -3.71 16.71 -3.01
CA SER A 86 -3.82 17.56 -4.21
C SER A 86 -5.01 18.51 -4.11
N ALA A 87 -6.15 18.04 -3.63
CA ALA A 87 -7.35 18.87 -3.45
C ALA A 87 -7.15 19.95 -2.39
N GLU A 88 -6.53 19.63 -1.26
CA GLU A 88 -6.30 20.61 -0.18
C GLU A 88 -5.18 21.59 -0.55
N TYR A 89 -4.14 21.14 -1.23
CA TYR A 89 -3.01 21.97 -1.65
C TYR A 89 -3.40 22.96 -2.74
N SER A 90 -4.23 22.55 -3.72
CA SER A 90 -4.69 23.41 -4.82
C SER A 90 -5.76 24.43 -4.40
N GLY A 91 -6.23 24.41 -3.14
CA GLY A 91 -7.28 25.30 -2.66
C GLY A 91 -8.66 25.01 -3.27
N VAL A 92 -8.79 23.96 -4.05
CA VAL A 92 -10.09 23.46 -4.51
C VAL A 92 -10.89 23.09 -3.27
N SER A 93 -11.98 23.78 -3.07
CA SER A 93 -12.88 23.76 -1.91
C SER A 93 -12.76 22.48 -1.09
N ARG A 94 -12.48 22.64 0.20
CA ARG A 94 -12.50 21.52 1.18
C ARG A 94 -13.73 20.69 0.89
N GLY A 95 -13.54 19.54 0.23
CA GLY A 95 -14.63 18.61 -0.03
C GLY A 95 -15.38 18.40 1.28
N SER A 96 -16.70 18.44 1.26
CA SER A 96 -17.50 18.18 2.45
C SER A 96 -16.88 17.00 3.18
N ILE A 97 -16.84 17.02 4.52
CA ILE A 97 -16.41 15.88 5.34
C ILE A 97 -17.04 14.58 4.84
N ARG A 98 -18.23 14.66 4.27
CA ARG A 98 -18.94 13.55 3.65
C ARG A 98 -18.23 13.01 2.39
N THR A 99 -17.67 13.88 1.55
CA THR A 99 -16.92 13.48 0.36
C THR A 99 -15.63 12.77 0.73
N ILE A 100 -14.89 13.33 1.71
CA ILE A 100 -13.65 12.70 2.22
C ILE A 100 -13.98 11.35 2.86
N ALA A 101 -15.03 11.27 3.67
CA ALA A 101 -15.46 10.03 4.28
C ALA A 101 -15.90 8.97 3.25
N ALA A 102 -16.61 9.39 2.19
CA ALA A 102 -17.01 8.48 1.11
C ALA A 102 -15.80 7.93 0.34
N VAL A 103 -14.81 8.77 0.04
CA VAL A 103 -13.57 8.33 -0.63
C VAL A 103 -12.74 7.44 0.31
N ALA A 104 -12.68 7.75 1.61
CA ALA A 104 -11.95 6.95 2.59
C ALA A 104 -12.60 5.58 2.87
N LEU A 105 -13.89 5.42 2.59
CA LEU A 105 -14.60 4.15 2.77
C LEU A 105 -13.99 3.04 1.91
N PHE A 106 -13.60 3.35 0.67
CA PHE A 106 -13.05 2.35 -0.25
C PHE A 106 -11.72 1.75 0.23
N PRO A 107 -10.69 2.53 0.66
CA PRO A 107 -9.50 1.98 1.30
C PRO A 107 -9.80 1.09 2.51
N VAL A 108 -10.70 1.52 3.38
CA VAL A 108 -11.08 0.73 4.57
C VAL A 108 -11.70 -0.61 4.16
N LEU A 109 -12.64 -0.60 3.21
CA LEU A 109 -13.23 -1.83 2.67
C LEU A 109 -12.17 -2.72 2.02
N THR A 110 -11.22 -2.15 1.27
CA THR A 110 -10.14 -2.92 0.64
C THR A 110 -9.26 -3.59 1.68
N ILE A 111 -8.93 -2.91 2.78
CA ILE A 111 -8.18 -3.51 3.89
C ILE A 111 -8.97 -4.69 4.48
N VAL A 112 -10.26 -4.50 4.79
CA VAL A 112 -11.12 -5.56 5.32
C VAL A 112 -11.18 -6.76 4.37
N VAL A 113 -11.40 -6.52 3.07
CA VAL A 113 -11.44 -7.57 2.05
C VAL A 113 -10.09 -8.30 1.96
N ALA A 114 -8.95 -7.60 2.04
CA ALA A 114 -7.64 -8.22 2.02
C ALA A 114 -7.41 -9.14 3.24
N TRP A 115 -7.84 -8.72 4.43
CA TRP A 115 -7.65 -9.48 5.66
C TRP A 115 -8.63 -10.63 5.82
N THR A 116 -9.79 -10.59 5.16
CA THR A 116 -10.81 -11.65 5.18
C THR A 116 -10.82 -12.49 3.89
N ASN A 117 -9.81 -12.35 3.03
CA ASN A 117 -9.80 -12.96 1.70
C ASN A 117 -9.98 -14.48 1.70
N GLU A 118 -9.54 -15.18 2.74
CA GLU A 118 -9.70 -16.63 2.86
C GLU A 118 -11.17 -17.07 2.92
N LEU A 119 -12.08 -16.16 3.30
CA LEU A 119 -13.51 -16.47 3.40
C LEU A 119 -14.24 -16.36 2.06
N HIS A 120 -13.74 -15.56 1.12
CA HIS A 120 -14.52 -15.20 -0.07
C HIS A 120 -13.70 -15.14 -1.38
N GLY A 121 -12.35 -15.12 -1.33
CA GLY A 121 -11.50 -15.09 -2.51
C GLY A 121 -11.66 -13.86 -3.43
N LEU A 122 -12.24 -12.76 -2.93
CA LEU A 122 -12.54 -11.58 -3.76
C LEU A 122 -11.29 -10.84 -4.22
N LEU A 123 -10.24 -10.82 -3.42
CA LEU A 123 -8.99 -10.16 -3.75
C LEU A 123 -8.05 -11.10 -4.51
N TYR A 124 -7.85 -12.31 -3.97
CA TYR A 124 -7.09 -13.40 -4.58
C TYR A 124 -7.96 -14.64 -4.59
N SER A 125 -8.31 -15.13 -5.78
CA SER A 125 -9.15 -16.32 -5.96
C SER A 125 -8.35 -17.61 -5.80
N ALA A 126 -7.04 -17.58 -6.11
CA ALA A 126 -6.11 -18.66 -5.86
C ALA A 126 -4.74 -18.10 -5.48
N THR A 127 -4.01 -18.83 -4.65
CA THR A 127 -2.67 -18.48 -4.22
C THR A 127 -1.78 -19.72 -4.28
N ALA A 128 -0.63 -19.61 -4.91
CA ALA A 128 0.37 -20.67 -4.99
C ALA A 128 1.76 -20.11 -4.69
N LEU A 129 2.68 -20.99 -4.34
CA LEU A 129 4.08 -20.66 -4.19
C LEU A 129 4.84 -21.27 -5.36
N THR A 130 5.56 -20.43 -6.10
CA THR A 130 6.41 -20.87 -7.21
C THR A 130 7.87 -20.59 -6.86
N ASP A 131 8.73 -21.55 -7.11
CA ASP A 131 10.18 -21.39 -6.94
C ASP A 131 10.70 -20.53 -8.09
N GLY A 132 11.05 -19.28 -7.80
CA GLY A 132 11.74 -18.39 -8.73
C GLY A 132 13.26 -18.64 -8.69
N GLU A 133 13.98 -18.08 -9.65
CA GLU A 133 15.44 -18.25 -9.77
C GLU A 133 16.22 -17.74 -8.55
N VAL A 134 15.71 -16.73 -7.87
CA VAL A 134 16.39 -16.04 -6.75
C VAL A 134 15.66 -16.24 -5.43
N TYR A 135 14.34 -16.16 -5.43
CA TYR A 135 13.49 -16.29 -4.25
C TYR A 135 12.14 -16.91 -4.63
N GLN A 136 11.45 -17.45 -3.63
CA GLN A 136 10.10 -17.98 -3.84
C GLN A 136 9.14 -16.83 -4.16
N VAL A 137 8.38 -16.97 -5.23
CA VAL A 137 7.41 -15.98 -5.70
C VAL A 137 6.01 -16.43 -5.30
N LEU A 138 5.24 -15.47 -4.80
CA LEU A 138 3.82 -15.66 -4.55
C LEU A 138 3.06 -15.52 -5.88
N ASP A 139 2.55 -16.63 -6.39
CA ASP A 139 1.70 -16.63 -7.58
C ASP A 139 0.25 -16.42 -7.16
N LEU A 140 -0.34 -15.33 -7.64
CA LEU A 140 -1.66 -14.84 -7.24
C LEU A 140 -2.59 -14.79 -8.45
N THR A 141 -3.69 -15.51 -8.37
CA THR A 141 -4.81 -15.29 -9.29
C THR A 141 -5.71 -14.21 -8.71
N TYR A 142 -5.79 -13.07 -9.39
CA TYR A 142 -6.53 -11.91 -8.90
C TYR A 142 -8.05 -12.10 -9.02
N GLY A 143 -8.75 -11.74 -7.94
CA GLY A 143 -10.21 -11.70 -7.88
C GLY A 143 -10.79 -10.36 -8.35
N VAL A 144 -12.11 -10.24 -8.31
CA VAL A 144 -12.83 -9.05 -8.79
C VAL A 144 -12.45 -7.78 -8.01
N TRP A 145 -12.24 -7.89 -6.70
CA TRP A 145 -11.89 -6.73 -5.85
C TRP A 145 -10.55 -6.10 -6.21
N PHE A 146 -9.59 -6.92 -6.64
CA PHE A 146 -8.31 -6.41 -7.13
C PHE A 146 -8.52 -5.41 -8.28
N TRP A 147 -9.35 -5.74 -9.26
CA TRP A 147 -9.61 -4.87 -10.41
C TRP A 147 -10.38 -3.61 -10.01
N LEU A 148 -11.29 -3.69 -9.04
CA LEU A 148 -11.95 -2.52 -8.47
C LEU A 148 -10.95 -1.61 -7.76
N ASN A 149 -9.96 -2.17 -7.04
CA ASN A 149 -8.91 -1.40 -6.40
C ASN A 149 -7.99 -0.71 -7.42
N ILE A 150 -7.66 -1.38 -8.52
CA ILE A 150 -6.94 -0.77 -9.65
C ILE A 150 -7.76 0.38 -10.24
N ALA A 151 -9.03 0.18 -10.55
CA ALA A 151 -9.88 1.24 -11.07
C ALA A 151 -9.93 2.47 -10.14
N PHE A 152 -10.08 2.25 -8.83
CA PHE A 152 -10.03 3.31 -7.82
C PHE A 152 -8.70 4.08 -7.80
N ALA A 153 -7.58 3.39 -7.98
CA ALA A 153 -6.24 4.01 -7.93
C ALA A 153 -5.97 4.93 -9.13
N TYR A 154 -6.67 4.73 -10.25
CA TYR A 154 -6.48 5.49 -11.49
C TYR A 154 -7.62 6.50 -11.80
N THR A 155 -8.59 6.66 -10.90
CA THR A 155 -9.69 7.64 -11.04
C THR A 155 -9.34 8.93 -10.32
#